data_9fb33eb4cf85e77b6151b2b927e1552b
#
_entry.id   9fb33eb4cf85e77b6151b2b927e1552b
#
_cell.length_a   1.000
_cell.length_b   1.000
_cell.length_c   1.000
_cell.angle_alpha   90.00
_cell.angle_beta   90.00
_cell.angle_gamma   90.00
#
_symmetry.space_group_name_H-M   'P 1'
#
loop_
_entity.id
_entity.type
_entity.pdbx_description
1 polymer ?
#
loop_
_entity_poly.entity_id
_entity_poly.type
_entity_poly.pdbx_seq_one_letter_code
_entity_poly.pdbx_strand_id
1 'polypeptide(L)'
;MGAWRPLAQVSTVPDGMAVAADGSIWVALAEGGAVLVLAPDGTERRRLPVPLPMVTSVCFGGDDLRDLYVTTGSRGGPSDRCATVYRTRVDVPGLLRPLARVALTPTASPESRA
;
A
#
# COMPACT_ATOMS: atom_id res chain seq x y z
N MET A 1 -23.25 -2.15 -11.73
CA MET A 1 -22.31 -2.69 -10.74
C MET A 1 -22.11 -4.17 -11.02
N GLY A 2 -20.89 -4.62 -11.04
CA GLY A 2 -20.56 -6.01 -11.28
C GLY A 2 -20.57 -6.87 -10.04
N ALA A 3 -20.49 -8.17 -10.23
CA ALA A 3 -20.34 -9.12 -9.15
C ALA A 3 -18.92 -9.06 -8.58
N TRP A 4 -18.76 -9.44 -7.34
CA TRP A 4 -17.44 -9.59 -6.73
C TRP A 4 -16.73 -10.77 -7.34
N ARG A 5 -15.48 -10.56 -7.75
CA ARG A 5 -14.64 -11.61 -8.32
C ARG A 5 -13.34 -11.67 -7.54
N PRO A 6 -12.92 -12.84 -7.08
CA PRO A 6 -11.59 -12.95 -6.49
C PRO A 6 -10.54 -12.74 -7.56
N LEU A 7 -9.55 -11.88 -7.28
CA LEU A 7 -8.41 -11.67 -8.15
C LEU A 7 -7.29 -12.64 -7.83
N ALA A 8 -7.01 -12.81 -6.55
CA ALA A 8 -5.94 -13.69 -6.08
C ALA A 8 -6.27 -14.16 -4.69
N GLN A 9 -5.76 -15.34 -4.35
CA GLN A 9 -5.82 -15.87 -3.01
C GLN A 9 -4.40 -16.03 -2.50
N VAL A 10 -4.11 -15.52 -1.30
CA VAL A 10 -2.76 -15.56 -0.75
C VAL A 10 -2.75 -16.45 0.50
N SER A 11 -1.58 -16.97 0.83
CA SER A 11 -1.42 -17.94 1.91
C SER A 11 -1.32 -17.31 3.29
N THR A 12 -1.34 -15.98 3.36
CA THR A 12 -1.26 -15.26 4.62
C THR A 12 -2.28 -14.11 4.61
N VAL A 13 -2.08 -13.09 5.44
CA VAL A 13 -3.07 -12.04 5.60
C VAL A 13 -2.70 -10.85 4.70
N PRO A 14 -3.44 -10.61 3.62
CA PRO A 14 -3.27 -9.37 2.85
C PRO A 14 -3.83 -8.20 3.64
N ASP A 15 -3.11 -7.09 3.63
CA ASP A 15 -3.53 -5.87 4.30
C ASP A 15 -3.59 -4.73 3.27
N GLY A 16 -2.89 -3.64 3.46
CA GLY A 16 -2.93 -2.53 2.53
C GLY A 16 -2.31 -2.85 1.18
N MET A 17 -2.72 -2.12 0.15
CA MET A 17 -2.20 -2.33 -1.20
C MET A 17 -2.10 -1.02 -1.96
N ALA A 18 -1.32 -1.04 -3.04
CA ALA A 18 -1.19 0.07 -3.98
C ALA A 18 -1.06 -0.50 -5.39
N VAL A 19 -1.45 0.31 -6.39
CA VAL A 19 -1.38 -0.09 -7.80
C VAL A 19 -0.25 0.69 -8.46
N ALA A 20 0.58 -0.02 -9.22
CA ALA A 20 1.66 0.58 -9.98
C ALA A 20 1.22 0.98 -11.38
N ALA A 21 2.06 1.76 -12.06
CA ALA A 21 1.72 2.28 -13.39
C ALA A 21 1.55 1.18 -14.43
N ASP A 22 2.21 0.05 -14.26
CA ASP A 22 2.08 -1.09 -15.16
C ASP A 22 0.85 -1.96 -14.87
N GLY A 23 0.01 -1.53 -13.92
CA GLY A 23 -1.17 -2.28 -13.50
C GLY A 23 -0.90 -3.34 -12.45
N SER A 24 0.34 -3.56 -12.06
CA SER A 24 0.64 -4.53 -11.01
C SER A 24 0.12 -4.03 -9.67
N ILE A 25 -0.20 -4.98 -8.80
CA ILE A 25 -0.82 -4.71 -7.51
C ILE A 25 0.18 -5.15 -6.43
N TRP A 26 0.54 -4.22 -5.57
CA TRP A 26 1.54 -4.41 -4.53
C TRP A 26 0.83 -4.50 -3.19
N VAL A 27 0.90 -5.65 -2.55
CA VAL A 27 0.09 -5.99 -1.38
C VAL A 27 0.98 -6.22 -0.18
N ALA A 28 0.70 -5.52 0.91
CA ALA A 28 1.37 -5.76 2.18
C ALA A 28 0.85 -7.06 2.80
N LEU A 29 1.75 -7.92 3.22
CA LEU A 29 1.40 -9.19 3.87
C LEU A 29 1.61 -9.04 5.38
N ALA A 30 0.52 -8.98 6.12
CA ALA A 30 0.56 -8.64 7.55
C ALA A 30 1.23 -9.72 8.40
N GLU A 31 1.31 -10.95 7.90
CA GLU A 31 2.01 -12.02 8.60
C GLU A 31 3.09 -12.67 7.73
N GLY A 32 3.34 -12.08 6.58
CA GLY A 32 4.26 -12.66 5.61
C GLY A 32 5.62 -12.00 5.53
N GLY A 33 5.84 -10.89 6.21
CA GLY A 33 7.12 -10.20 6.20
C GLY A 33 7.55 -9.76 4.81
N ALA A 34 6.62 -9.40 3.95
CA ALA A 34 6.92 -9.10 2.55
C ALA A 34 5.85 -8.21 1.93
N VAL A 35 6.21 -7.60 0.82
CA VAL A 35 5.28 -7.01 -0.13
C VAL A 35 5.16 -7.98 -1.30
N LEU A 36 3.94 -8.42 -1.56
CA LEU A 36 3.63 -9.32 -2.67
C LEU A 36 3.29 -8.50 -3.90
N VAL A 37 3.93 -8.79 -5.03
CA VAL A 37 3.65 -8.10 -6.28
C VAL A 37 2.88 -9.03 -7.20
N LEU A 38 1.65 -8.65 -7.51
CA LEU A 38 0.77 -9.40 -8.39
C LEU A 38 0.69 -8.72 -9.76
N ALA A 39 0.65 -9.53 -10.80
CA ALA A 39 0.30 -9.05 -12.13
C ALA A 39 -1.15 -8.58 -12.15
N PRO A 40 -1.58 -7.80 -13.15
CA PRO A 40 -2.98 -7.36 -13.23
C PRO A 40 -3.99 -8.49 -13.24
N ASP A 41 -3.60 -9.69 -13.68
CA ASP A 41 -4.48 -10.87 -13.68
C ASP A 41 -4.47 -11.64 -12.37
N GLY A 42 -3.70 -11.17 -11.37
CA GLY A 42 -3.63 -11.81 -10.06
C GLY A 42 -2.50 -12.82 -9.91
N THR A 43 -1.72 -13.06 -10.95
CA THR A 43 -0.58 -13.98 -10.88
C THR A 43 0.55 -13.36 -10.06
N GLU A 44 1.13 -14.13 -9.16
CA GLU A 44 2.26 -13.65 -8.37
C GLU A 44 3.48 -13.46 -9.25
N ARG A 45 4.07 -12.26 -9.23
CA ARG A 45 5.31 -11.95 -9.95
C ARG A 45 6.52 -12.10 -9.07
N ARG A 46 6.48 -11.54 -7.87
CA ARG A 46 7.63 -11.59 -6.96
C ARG A 46 7.19 -11.16 -5.57
N ARG A 47 8.09 -11.36 -4.63
CA ARG A 47 7.94 -10.87 -3.25
C ARG A 47 9.15 -10.05 -2.88
N LEU A 48 8.91 -8.94 -2.21
CA LEU A 48 9.96 -8.08 -1.67
C LEU A 48 10.02 -8.32 -0.17
N PRO A 49 11.08 -8.96 0.35
CA PRO A 49 11.17 -9.18 1.79
C PRO A 49 11.28 -7.86 2.54
N VAL A 50 10.62 -7.79 3.67
CA VAL A 50 10.68 -6.65 4.58
C VAL A 50 11.30 -7.14 5.89
N PRO A 51 12.17 -6.33 6.54
CA PRO A 51 12.87 -6.82 7.73
C PRO A 51 11.99 -7.15 8.93
N LEU A 52 10.72 -6.75 8.94
CA LEU A 52 9.78 -7.07 10.02
C LEU A 52 8.61 -7.87 9.49
N PRO A 53 8.04 -8.78 10.30
CA PRO A 53 7.01 -9.70 9.79
C PRO A 53 5.66 -9.07 9.53
N MET A 54 5.28 -8.03 10.29
CA MET A 54 3.95 -7.44 10.17
C MET A 54 3.97 -6.25 9.23
N VAL A 55 3.80 -6.51 7.95
CA VAL A 55 3.76 -5.47 6.90
C VAL A 55 2.31 -5.05 6.71
N THR A 56 2.00 -3.77 6.92
CA THR A 56 0.61 -3.32 7.01
C THR A 56 0.15 -2.51 5.82
N SER A 57 1.04 -1.73 5.18
CA SER A 57 0.63 -0.92 4.05
C SER A 57 1.82 -0.56 3.18
N VAL A 58 1.53 -0.20 1.95
CA VAL A 58 2.52 0.25 0.97
C VAL A 58 1.98 1.47 0.23
N CYS A 59 2.88 2.36 -0.17
CA CYS A 59 2.53 3.40 -1.11
C CYS A 59 3.76 3.81 -1.93
N PHE A 60 3.50 4.31 -3.12
CA PHE A 60 4.54 4.86 -3.98
C PHE A 60 4.63 6.36 -3.77
N GLY A 61 5.84 6.87 -3.77
CA GLY A 61 6.09 8.31 -3.62
C GLY A 61 7.37 8.73 -4.30
N GLY A 62 7.82 9.94 -3.99
CA GLY A 62 8.97 10.53 -4.65
C GLY A 62 8.57 11.20 -5.97
N ASP A 63 9.50 11.96 -6.55
CA ASP A 63 9.23 12.74 -7.76
C ASP A 63 8.88 11.85 -8.95
N ASP A 64 9.50 10.69 -9.04
CA ASP A 64 9.27 9.73 -10.12
C ASP A 64 8.34 8.57 -9.71
N LEU A 65 7.75 8.61 -8.51
CA LEU A 65 6.88 7.57 -7.95
C LEU A 65 7.58 6.21 -7.83
N ARG A 66 8.89 6.20 -7.69
CA ARG A 66 9.66 4.96 -7.55
C ARG A 66 10.22 4.75 -6.15
N ASP A 67 9.86 5.59 -5.22
CA ASP A 67 10.13 5.36 -3.81
C ASP A 67 8.97 4.59 -3.21
N LEU A 68 9.21 3.36 -2.79
CA LEU A 68 8.20 2.54 -2.13
C LEU A 68 8.33 2.73 -0.63
N TYR A 69 7.27 3.18 0.00
CA TYR A 69 7.17 3.32 1.44
C TYR A 69 6.35 2.17 1.99
N VAL A 70 6.86 1.55 3.04
CA VAL A 70 6.23 0.37 3.64
C VAL A 70 6.10 0.62 5.13
N THR A 71 4.89 0.49 5.65
CA THR A 71 4.64 0.57 7.08
C THR A 71 4.59 -0.81 7.69
N THR A 72 5.05 -0.91 8.92
CA THR A 72 5.06 -2.17 9.66
C THR A 72 4.44 -1.97 11.03
N GLY A 73 3.82 -3.02 11.55
CA GLY A 73 3.35 -3.07 12.92
C GLY A 73 4.35 -3.78 13.83
N SER A 74 3.97 -3.91 15.08
CA SER A 74 4.87 -4.42 16.13
C SER A 74 4.77 -5.92 16.36
N ARG A 75 3.74 -6.57 15.85
CA ARG A 75 3.49 -7.97 16.17
C ARG A 75 4.53 -8.87 15.54
N GLY A 76 5.11 -9.74 16.33
CA GLY A 76 6.05 -10.74 15.86
C GLY A 76 7.45 -10.25 15.60
N GLY A 77 7.72 -8.96 15.84
CA GLY A 77 9.04 -8.39 15.61
C GLY A 77 9.74 -8.03 16.91
N PRO A 78 11.03 -7.67 16.82
CA PRO A 78 11.78 -7.19 17.98
C PRO A 78 11.19 -5.87 18.50
N SER A 79 11.13 -5.71 19.81
CA SER A 79 10.51 -4.52 20.40
C SER A 79 11.24 -3.23 20.07
N ASP A 80 12.54 -3.29 19.82
CA ASP A 80 13.36 -2.11 19.51
C ASP A 80 13.16 -1.60 18.07
N ARG A 81 12.50 -2.39 17.21
CA ARG A 81 12.27 -2.02 15.82
C ARG A 81 10.80 -2.14 15.41
N CYS A 82 9.93 -2.25 16.39
CA CYS A 82 8.51 -2.34 16.12
C CYS A 82 8.00 -1.05 15.50
N ALA A 83 7.05 -1.17 14.59
CA ALA A 83 6.36 -0.03 13.98
C ALA A 83 7.33 0.90 13.23
N THR A 84 8.13 0.34 12.35
CA THR A 84 9.07 1.07 11.51
C THR A 84 8.45 1.38 10.16
N VAL A 85 8.78 2.54 9.61
CA VAL A 85 8.47 2.88 8.22
C VAL A 85 9.74 2.70 7.40
N TYR A 86 9.67 1.85 6.39
CA TYR A 86 10.80 1.59 5.49
C TYR A 86 10.59 2.29 4.16
N ARG A 87 11.68 2.58 3.49
CA ARG A 87 11.66 3.13 2.14
C ARG A 87 12.70 2.39 1.29
N THR A 88 12.32 2.06 0.07
CA THR A 88 13.24 1.48 -0.90
C THR A 88 12.92 2.01 -2.29
N ARG A 89 13.89 1.93 -3.20
CA ARG A 89 13.68 2.27 -4.60
C ARG A 89 13.22 1.05 -5.36
N VAL A 90 12.28 1.24 -6.27
CA VAL A 90 11.76 0.18 -7.12
C VAL A 90 11.86 0.59 -8.59
N ASP A 91 11.81 -0.39 -9.47
CA ASP A 91 11.97 -0.20 -10.90
C ASP A 91 10.67 0.16 -11.61
N VAL A 92 9.53 -0.06 -10.97
CA VAL A 92 8.21 0.24 -11.52
C VAL A 92 7.64 1.41 -10.74
N PRO A 93 7.24 2.51 -11.42
CA PRO A 93 6.63 3.63 -10.70
C PRO A 93 5.21 3.33 -10.29
N GLY A 94 4.77 4.01 -9.24
CA GLY A 94 3.38 3.98 -8.84
C GLY A 94 2.47 4.61 -9.88
N LEU A 95 1.19 4.33 -9.78
CA LEU A 95 0.19 4.93 -10.66
C LEU A 95 -0.02 6.39 -10.24
N LEU A 96 0.18 7.30 -11.20
CA LEU A 96 -0.08 8.71 -10.96
C LEU A 96 -1.58 8.93 -10.78
N ARG A 97 -1.96 9.53 -9.68
CA ARG A 97 -3.35 9.82 -9.38
C ARG A 97 -3.55 11.32 -9.36
N PRO A 98 -4.66 11.80 -9.95
CA PRO A 98 -4.96 13.23 -9.86
C PRO A 98 -5.25 13.62 -8.41
N LEU A 99 -4.95 14.87 -8.09
CA LEU A 99 -5.30 15.41 -6.79
C LEU A 99 -6.81 15.43 -6.65
N ALA A 100 -7.28 15.16 -5.44
CA ALA A 100 -8.70 15.28 -5.16
C ALA A 100 -9.12 16.75 -5.28
N ARG A 101 -10.22 16.96 -5.95
CA ARG A 101 -10.82 18.29 -6.08
C ARG A 101 -12.15 18.27 -5.37
N VAL A 102 -12.21 18.95 -4.26
CA VAL A 102 -13.43 19.05 -3.47
C VAL A 102 -13.87 20.51 -3.48
N ALA A 103 -15.05 20.76 -4.02
CA ALA A 103 -15.63 22.08 -3.97
C ALA A 103 -16.17 22.29 -2.54
N LEU A 104 -15.53 23.18 -1.81
CA LEU A 104 -16.00 23.52 -0.48
C LEU A 104 -17.02 24.63 -0.61
N THR A 105 -18.23 24.35 -0.19
CA THR A 105 -19.29 25.34 -0.19
C THR A 105 -19.05 26.34 0.95
N PRO A 106 -18.96 27.63 0.69
CA PRO A 106 -18.67 28.58 1.75
C PRO A 106 -19.89 28.92 2.61
N THR A 107 -20.91 28.10 2.57
CA THR A 107 -22.12 28.36 3.33
C THR A 107 -22.06 27.94 4.76
N ALA A 108 -21.11 27.07 5.10
CA ALA A 108 -21.00 26.62 6.47
C ALA A 108 -20.67 27.83 7.35
N SER A 109 -21.50 28.09 8.30
CA SER A 109 -21.24 29.20 9.17
C SER A 109 -20.13 28.87 10.16
N PRO A 110 -19.36 29.84 10.60
CA PRO A 110 -18.25 29.58 11.49
C PRO A 110 -18.64 28.89 12.78
N GLU A 111 -19.79 29.19 13.29
CA GLU A 111 -20.23 28.60 14.55
C GLU A 111 -20.52 27.13 14.43
N SER A 112 -20.75 26.63 13.24
CA SER A 112 -21.00 25.19 13.07
C SER A 112 -19.79 24.37 13.39
N ARG A 113 -18.65 24.98 13.57
CA ARG A 113 -17.41 24.28 13.85
C ARG A 113 -16.86 24.54 15.22
N ALA A 114 -17.58 25.25 15.99
CA ALA A 114 -17.14 25.57 17.34
C ALA A 114 -17.08 24.33 18.23
#